data_c4d05d2d67dd1990a604bba1194d0150
#
_entry.id   c4d05d2d67dd1990a604bba1194d0150
#
_cell.length_a   1.000
_cell.length_b   1.000
_cell.length_c   1.000
_cell.angle_alpha   90.00
_cell.angle_beta   90.00
_cell.angle_gamma   90.00
#
_symmetry.space_group_name_H-M   'P 1'
#
loop_
_entity.id
_entity.type
_entity.pdbx_description
1 polymer ?
#
loop_
_entity_poly.entity_id
_entity_poly.type
_entity_poly.pdbx_seq_one_letter_code
_entity_poly.pdbx_strand_id
1 'polypeptide(L)'
;KNDDVWEYIAVYVDDLIAIAKDAMAVLNEVKLKGKFDLKGVGKPEYYLGGDIYRSEDPASSIKTTMSAKTYLKNICDKIERVFGTTLRNYGTPLEAGYHPELDGSELLDDDDTTKYRMLTGSLNWAVTIGRVDVMFAATTMARYNHAPRAGHLKVMLRIFGYLKYHIKGAIRIDTSYPPVPETTASPEYWKKLYPEAAEKIPDTYPEALGKPVQLWLEFDSDHAHDLETRRSVTGVLLFINNTLVKWYCKRQSTVETSTYGAEINACKTAGELVIEYRYKLRMLGVPLKDKAFVYGDNLSVIINGSRPESVLKKKTHACYFHFIRELCAASLMSLHKIDSKENRSDALTKSLAGGPFYHLMKSLLFSKSDNDQRNKFSDDSVPKGECQK
;
A
#
# COMPACT_ATOMS: atom_id res chain seq x y z
N LYS A 1 1.12 14.64 27.20
CA LYS A 1 0.06 15.51 26.67
C LYS A 1 0.51 16.94 26.84
N ASN A 2 0.56 17.70 25.77
CA ASN A 2 0.70 19.15 25.78
C ASN A 2 -0.70 19.72 25.45
N ASP A 3 -1.11 20.86 25.98
CA ASP A 3 -2.51 21.32 26.02
C ASP A 3 -3.29 21.23 24.69
N ASP A 4 -2.60 21.32 23.53
CA ASP A 4 -3.22 21.31 22.22
C ASP A 4 -2.95 20.06 21.38
N VAL A 5 -2.01 19.19 21.76
CA VAL A 5 -1.58 18.03 20.96
C VAL A 5 -1.14 16.87 21.84
N TRP A 6 -1.30 15.66 21.32
CA TRP A 6 -0.65 14.48 21.87
C TRP A 6 0.80 14.40 21.41
N GLU A 7 1.65 13.91 22.28
CA GLU A 7 3.05 13.57 22.00
C GLU A 7 3.19 12.06 21.96
N TYR A 8 3.93 11.52 21.01
CA TYR A 8 4.02 10.10 20.77
C TYR A 8 5.45 9.63 20.90
N ILE A 9 5.64 8.48 21.53
CA ILE A 9 6.88 7.73 21.51
C ILE A 9 6.58 6.35 20.95
N ALA A 10 7.14 6.03 19.80
CA ALA A 10 7.13 4.66 19.29
C ALA A 10 8.37 3.93 19.77
N VAL A 11 8.14 2.75 20.36
CA VAL A 11 9.18 1.89 20.92
C VAL A 11 9.17 0.56 20.16
N TYR A 12 10.31 0.15 19.67
CA TYR A 12 10.48 -1.16 19.07
C TYR A 12 11.80 -1.78 19.56
N VAL A 13 11.69 -2.72 20.50
CA VAL A 13 12.82 -3.32 21.22
C VAL A 13 13.73 -2.24 21.80
N ASP A 14 14.87 -1.95 21.17
CA ASP A 14 15.87 -0.97 21.60
C ASP A 14 15.73 0.39 20.89
N ASP A 15 14.94 0.47 19.83
CA ASP A 15 14.78 1.68 19.02
C ASP A 15 13.60 2.53 19.51
N LEU A 16 13.84 3.84 19.67
CA LEU A 16 12.86 4.84 20.08
C LEU A 16 12.74 5.93 19.01
N ILE A 17 11.52 6.33 18.69
CA ILE A 17 11.26 7.55 17.93
C ILE A 17 10.21 8.39 18.65
N ALA A 18 10.53 9.66 18.91
CA ALA A 18 9.62 10.60 19.53
C ALA A 18 9.08 11.62 18.52
N ILE A 19 7.77 11.87 18.59
CA ILE A 19 7.05 12.90 17.82
C ILE A 19 6.39 13.82 18.83
N ALA A 20 6.94 15.01 18.99
CA ALA A 20 6.50 15.99 19.99
C ALA A 20 6.85 17.42 19.53
N LYS A 21 6.30 18.44 20.21
CA LYS A 21 6.72 19.84 20.02
C LYS A 21 8.21 20.00 20.34
N ASP A 22 8.66 19.41 21.44
CA ASP A 22 10.07 19.27 21.80
C ASP A 22 10.40 17.80 22.07
N ALA A 23 10.80 17.09 21.01
CA ALA A 23 11.13 15.67 21.09
C ALA A 23 12.36 15.41 21.97
N MET A 24 13.30 16.36 22.06
CA MET A 24 14.48 16.21 22.92
C MET A 24 14.13 16.30 24.40
N ALA A 25 13.22 17.22 24.78
CA ALA A 25 12.73 17.30 26.15
C ALA A 25 12.05 15.99 26.58
N VAL A 26 11.17 15.44 25.69
CA VAL A 26 10.49 14.16 25.93
C VAL A 26 11.48 13.00 26.11
N LEU A 27 12.49 12.88 25.24
CA LEU A 27 13.51 11.82 25.34
C LEU A 27 14.39 11.99 26.60
N ASN A 28 14.73 13.23 26.98
CA ASN A 28 15.45 13.48 28.21
C ASN A 28 14.63 13.11 29.45
N GLU A 29 13.33 13.33 29.45
CA GLU A 29 12.43 12.91 30.52
C GLU A 29 12.39 11.37 30.64
N VAL A 30 12.31 10.65 29.51
CA VAL A 30 12.40 9.17 29.47
C VAL A 30 13.75 8.69 30.06
N LYS A 31 14.86 9.34 29.69
CA LYS A 31 16.20 9.04 30.23
C LYS A 31 16.26 9.23 31.75
N LEU A 32 15.80 10.37 32.23
CA LEU A 32 15.87 10.75 33.65
C LEU A 32 14.94 9.90 34.53
N LYS A 33 13.66 9.77 34.13
CA LYS A 33 12.66 9.03 34.92
C LYS A 33 12.82 7.52 34.79
N GLY A 34 13.15 7.02 33.58
CA GLY A 34 13.30 5.60 33.29
C GLY A 34 14.66 5.03 33.63
N LYS A 35 15.66 5.87 33.93
CA LYS A 35 17.08 5.49 34.14
C LYS A 35 17.66 4.70 32.96
N PHE A 36 17.19 4.99 31.72
CA PHE A 36 17.71 4.39 30.50
C PHE A 36 18.92 5.14 29.99
N ASP A 37 19.92 4.44 29.50
CA ASP A 37 21.05 5.03 28.77
C ASP A 37 20.70 5.11 27.28
N LEU A 38 20.15 6.25 26.84
CA LEU A 38 19.80 6.47 25.44
C LEU A 38 21.04 6.85 24.64
N LYS A 39 21.37 6.04 23.63
CA LYS A 39 22.49 6.27 22.70
C LYS A 39 21.98 6.79 21.36
N GLY A 40 22.80 7.56 20.64
CA GLY A 40 22.47 8.03 19.29
C GLY A 40 21.29 8.99 19.21
N VAL A 41 21.03 9.75 20.31
CA VAL A 41 19.92 10.70 20.37
C VAL A 41 20.15 11.86 19.41
N GLY A 42 19.21 12.12 18.50
CA GLY A 42 19.30 13.18 17.49
C GLY A 42 18.14 13.19 16.51
N LYS A 43 18.31 13.91 15.40
CA LYS A 43 17.34 13.85 14.28
C LYS A 43 17.33 12.43 13.70
N PRO A 44 16.17 11.78 13.52
CA PRO A 44 16.11 10.43 12.97
C PRO A 44 16.51 10.46 11.48
N GLU A 45 17.57 9.72 11.14
CA GLU A 45 18.02 9.47 9.76
C GLU A 45 17.68 8.04 9.31
N TYR A 46 17.45 7.16 10.28
CA TYR A 46 17.15 5.75 10.05
C TYR A 46 16.27 5.22 11.19
N TYR A 47 15.25 4.45 10.85
CA TYR A 47 14.38 3.79 11.83
C TYR A 47 13.79 2.50 11.24
N LEU A 48 13.94 1.39 11.94
CA LEU A 48 13.38 0.07 11.57
C LEU A 48 13.62 -0.34 10.10
N GLY A 49 14.82 -0.13 9.60
CA GLY A 49 15.18 -0.51 8.22
C GLY A 49 14.86 0.56 7.18
N GLY A 50 14.16 1.61 7.54
CA GLY A 50 13.83 2.74 6.65
C GLY A 50 14.76 3.93 6.82
N ASP A 51 15.27 4.45 5.73
CA ASP A 51 16.01 5.71 5.70
C ASP A 51 15.03 6.87 5.75
N ILE A 52 15.22 7.80 6.68
CA ILE A 52 14.40 9.00 6.84
C ILE A 52 15.20 10.19 6.33
N TYR A 53 14.66 10.88 5.33
CA TYR A 53 15.24 12.11 4.84
C TYR A 53 14.34 13.29 5.17
N ARG A 54 14.90 14.36 5.71
CA ARG A 54 14.24 15.65 5.93
C ARG A 54 14.91 16.73 5.11
N SER A 55 14.12 17.50 4.39
CA SER A 55 14.62 18.66 3.66
C SER A 55 14.87 19.82 4.63
N GLU A 56 16.06 20.38 4.58
CA GLU A 56 16.41 21.62 5.30
C GLU A 56 15.97 22.88 4.55
N ASP A 57 15.63 22.73 3.26
CA ASP A 57 15.16 23.84 2.44
C ASP A 57 13.70 24.20 2.83
N PRO A 58 13.47 25.43 3.36
CA PRO A 58 12.14 25.89 3.71
C PRO A 58 11.18 25.96 2.52
N ALA A 59 11.69 26.16 1.30
CA ALA A 59 10.90 26.24 0.08
C ALA A 59 10.55 24.87 -0.51
N SER A 60 11.18 23.79 -0.04
CA SER A 60 10.87 22.43 -0.50
C SER A 60 9.43 22.04 -0.17
N SER A 61 8.68 21.65 -1.18
CA SER A 61 7.33 21.06 -1.01
C SER A 61 7.37 19.70 -0.30
N ILE A 62 8.52 19.01 -0.36
CA ILE A 62 8.74 17.70 0.26
C ILE A 62 9.59 17.88 1.50
N LYS A 63 8.95 17.83 2.65
CA LYS A 63 9.64 18.00 3.94
C LYS A 63 10.28 16.72 4.45
N THR A 64 9.62 15.58 4.29
CA THR A 64 10.08 14.30 4.81
C THR A 64 9.78 13.20 3.82
N THR A 65 10.74 12.28 3.61
CA THR A 65 10.55 11.05 2.85
C THR A 65 11.08 9.87 3.62
N MET A 66 10.51 8.68 3.37
CA MET A 66 10.96 7.41 3.90
C MET A 66 11.29 6.46 2.75
N SER A 67 12.47 5.85 2.76
CA SER A 67 12.94 4.95 1.70
C SER A 67 13.58 3.69 2.23
N ALA A 68 13.69 2.67 1.37
CA ALA A 68 14.39 1.41 1.65
C ALA A 68 15.83 1.40 1.09
N LYS A 69 16.42 2.55 0.79
CA LYS A 69 17.66 2.67 0.00
C LYS A 69 18.83 1.88 0.57
N THR A 70 19.13 2.08 1.86
CA THR A 70 20.26 1.39 2.53
C THR A 70 20.02 -0.11 2.60
N TYR A 71 18.82 -0.53 2.94
CA TYR A 71 18.44 -1.94 2.95
C TYR A 71 18.60 -2.58 1.56
N LEU A 72 18.06 -1.94 0.53
CA LEU A 72 18.12 -2.46 -0.85
C LEU A 72 19.54 -2.57 -1.37
N LYS A 73 20.41 -1.59 -1.08
CA LYS A 73 21.82 -1.68 -1.44
C LYS A 73 22.45 -2.93 -0.84
N ASN A 74 22.32 -3.12 0.47
CA ASN A 74 22.93 -4.23 1.19
C ASN A 74 22.41 -5.60 0.73
N ILE A 75 21.10 -5.72 0.49
CA ILE A 75 20.51 -7.00 0.07
C ILE A 75 20.84 -7.33 -1.39
N CYS A 76 20.86 -6.35 -2.30
CA CYS A 76 21.27 -6.58 -3.70
C CYS A 76 22.74 -7.02 -3.79
N ASP A 77 23.65 -6.37 -3.05
CA ASP A 77 25.06 -6.76 -2.96
C ASP A 77 25.24 -8.18 -2.39
N LYS A 78 24.41 -8.56 -1.41
CA LYS A 78 24.39 -9.93 -0.87
C LYS A 78 23.91 -10.94 -1.91
N ILE A 79 22.85 -10.63 -2.65
CA ILE A 79 22.28 -11.50 -3.69
C ILE A 79 23.31 -11.73 -4.80
N GLU A 80 23.96 -10.69 -5.29
CA GLU A 80 24.99 -10.83 -6.32
C GLU A 80 26.14 -11.75 -5.89
N ARG A 81 26.56 -11.66 -4.63
CA ARG A 81 27.57 -12.57 -4.06
C ARG A 81 27.09 -14.01 -3.92
N VAL A 82 25.86 -14.23 -3.44
CA VAL A 82 25.30 -15.57 -3.21
C VAL A 82 25.08 -16.32 -4.55
N PHE A 83 24.62 -15.61 -5.57
CA PHE A 83 24.32 -16.21 -6.88
C PHE A 83 25.48 -16.10 -7.89
N GLY A 84 26.57 -15.42 -7.54
CA GLY A 84 27.72 -15.22 -8.45
C GLY A 84 27.32 -14.49 -9.74
N THR A 85 26.33 -13.61 -9.71
CA THR A 85 25.76 -12.97 -10.90
C THR A 85 25.52 -11.48 -10.65
N THR A 86 25.52 -10.68 -11.70
CA THR A 86 25.14 -9.28 -11.64
C THR A 86 23.66 -9.11 -11.94
N LEU A 87 22.94 -8.44 -11.05
CA LEU A 87 21.53 -8.11 -11.24
C LEU A 87 21.36 -7.13 -12.42
N ARG A 88 20.50 -7.47 -13.38
CA ARG A 88 20.24 -6.67 -14.58
C ARG A 88 19.19 -5.58 -14.31
N ASN A 89 19.20 -4.53 -15.11
CA ASN A 89 18.19 -3.48 -15.08
C ASN A 89 16.89 -3.95 -15.74
N TYR A 90 15.77 -3.66 -15.09
CA TYR A 90 14.42 -3.89 -15.62
C TYR A 90 13.54 -2.69 -15.32
N GLY A 91 12.67 -2.29 -16.27
CA GLY A 91 11.74 -1.17 -16.10
C GLY A 91 10.52 -1.52 -15.25
N THR A 92 10.21 -2.81 -15.07
CA THR A 92 9.10 -3.32 -14.24
C THR A 92 9.55 -4.53 -13.44
N PRO A 93 8.96 -4.77 -12.24
CA PRO A 93 9.32 -5.93 -11.44
C PRO A 93 8.92 -7.26 -12.10
N LEU A 94 7.77 -7.29 -12.77
CA LEU A 94 7.27 -8.44 -13.54
C LEU A 94 7.06 -8.04 -15.00
N GLU A 95 7.02 -9.02 -15.88
CA GLU A 95 6.57 -8.83 -17.26
C GLU A 95 5.05 -8.64 -17.29
N ALA A 96 4.57 -7.83 -18.23
CA ALA A 96 3.13 -7.64 -18.40
C ALA A 96 2.43 -8.97 -18.68
N GLY A 97 1.34 -9.25 -17.97
CA GLY A 97 0.60 -10.49 -18.11
C GLY A 97 1.35 -11.73 -17.61
N TYR A 98 2.33 -11.59 -16.71
CA TYR A 98 3.06 -12.73 -16.15
C TYR A 98 2.17 -13.60 -15.27
N HIS A 99 2.15 -14.91 -15.57
CA HIS A 99 1.40 -15.95 -14.88
C HIS A 99 2.36 -17.05 -14.38
N PRO A 100 2.84 -16.96 -13.13
CA PRO A 100 3.79 -17.91 -12.56
C PRO A 100 3.24 -19.34 -12.42
N GLU A 101 1.92 -19.49 -12.32
CA GLU A 101 1.24 -20.80 -12.28
C GLU A 101 1.43 -21.63 -13.56
N LEU A 102 1.81 -21.00 -14.66
CA LEU A 102 2.09 -21.67 -15.94
C LEU A 102 3.55 -22.08 -16.09
N ASP A 103 4.41 -21.82 -15.10
CA ASP A 103 5.82 -22.19 -15.16
C ASP A 103 5.99 -23.71 -15.14
N GLY A 104 6.45 -24.26 -16.27
CA GLY A 104 6.72 -25.70 -16.46
C GLY A 104 8.19 -26.09 -16.26
N SER A 105 9.05 -25.18 -15.77
CA SER A 105 10.47 -25.50 -15.54
C SER A 105 10.66 -26.49 -14.39
N GLU A 106 11.87 -27.03 -14.25
CA GLU A 106 12.22 -27.99 -13.21
C GLU A 106 12.05 -27.38 -11.79
N LEU A 107 11.68 -28.23 -10.83
CA LEU A 107 11.67 -27.86 -9.43
C LEU A 107 13.09 -27.56 -8.96
N LEU A 108 13.23 -26.58 -8.07
CA LEU A 108 14.50 -26.31 -7.43
C LEU A 108 14.87 -27.43 -6.43
N ASP A 109 16.15 -27.69 -6.30
CA ASP A 109 16.68 -28.50 -5.22
C ASP A 109 16.56 -27.81 -3.85
N ASP A 110 16.98 -28.47 -2.79
CA ASP A 110 16.83 -27.93 -1.41
C ASP A 110 17.68 -26.68 -1.16
N ASP A 111 18.87 -26.57 -1.77
CA ASP A 111 19.76 -25.42 -1.62
C ASP A 111 19.16 -24.18 -2.32
N ASP A 112 18.76 -24.33 -3.58
CA ASP A 112 18.13 -23.25 -4.34
C ASP A 112 16.72 -22.89 -3.80
N THR A 113 15.99 -23.87 -3.25
CA THR A 113 14.74 -23.60 -2.52
C THR A 113 14.98 -22.74 -1.29
N THR A 114 16.06 -23.00 -0.57
CA THR A 114 16.45 -22.18 0.60
C THR A 114 16.83 -20.76 0.18
N LYS A 115 17.59 -20.61 -0.92
CA LYS A 115 17.90 -19.30 -1.50
C LYS A 115 16.65 -18.58 -1.99
N TYR A 116 15.70 -19.27 -2.60
CA TYR A 116 14.41 -18.69 -3.00
C TYR A 116 13.62 -18.13 -1.82
N ARG A 117 13.54 -18.88 -0.72
CA ARG A 117 12.88 -18.44 0.52
C ARG A 117 13.58 -17.23 1.15
N MET A 118 14.92 -17.18 1.10
CA MET A 118 15.70 -16.00 1.51
C MET A 118 15.31 -14.77 0.66
N LEU A 119 15.21 -14.90 -0.66
CA LEU A 119 14.77 -13.83 -1.56
C LEU A 119 13.34 -13.38 -1.22
N THR A 120 12.42 -14.30 -1.00
CA THR A 120 11.03 -13.98 -0.64
C THR A 120 10.96 -13.20 0.68
N GLY A 121 11.68 -13.64 1.72
CA GLY A 121 11.74 -12.92 3.00
C GLY A 121 12.31 -11.51 2.83
N SER A 122 13.38 -11.38 2.04
CA SER A 122 14.01 -10.08 1.75
C SER A 122 13.08 -9.15 0.96
N LEU A 123 12.33 -9.70 0.01
CA LEU A 123 11.37 -8.92 -0.78
C LEU A 123 10.18 -8.45 0.07
N ASN A 124 9.66 -9.31 0.94
CA ASN A 124 8.59 -8.93 1.88
C ASN A 124 9.04 -7.82 2.84
N TRP A 125 10.30 -7.84 3.28
CA TRP A 125 10.83 -6.75 4.09
C TRP A 125 10.93 -5.45 3.31
N ALA A 126 11.41 -5.47 2.06
CA ALA A 126 11.43 -4.30 1.19
C ALA A 126 10.02 -3.67 1.04
N VAL A 127 9.00 -4.51 0.84
CA VAL A 127 7.59 -4.08 0.81
C VAL A 127 7.19 -3.43 2.11
N THR A 128 7.53 -4.03 3.26
CA THR A 128 7.18 -3.52 4.59
C THR A 128 7.75 -2.12 4.84
N ILE A 129 8.97 -1.84 4.39
CA ILE A 129 9.63 -0.55 4.57
C ILE A 129 9.38 0.44 3.41
N GLY A 130 8.32 0.22 2.60
CA GLY A 130 7.80 1.24 1.69
C GLY A 130 7.92 0.96 0.19
N ARG A 131 8.45 -0.20 -0.25
CA ARG A 131 8.49 -0.55 -1.68
C ARG A 131 7.16 -1.14 -2.13
N VAL A 132 6.15 -0.28 -2.17
CA VAL A 132 4.79 -0.62 -2.64
C VAL A 132 4.77 -1.10 -4.10
N ASP A 133 5.68 -0.62 -4.91
CA ASP A 133 5.84 -0.95 -6.33
C ASP A 133 6.12 -2.43 -6.61
N VAL A 134 6.64 -3.17 -5.64
CA VAL A 134 6.87 -4.61 -5.76
C VAL A 134 5.89 -5.45 -4.93
N MET A 135 4.85 -4.84 -4.35
CA MET A 135 3.89 -5.55 -3.50
C MET A 135 3.19 -6.70 -4.23
N PHE A 136 2.68 -6.46 -5.44
CA PHE A 136 2.03 -7.50 -6.26
C PHE A 136 3.01 -8.64 -6.58
N ALA A 137 4.23 -8.29 -7.00
CA ALA A 137 5.27 -9.28 -7.30
C ALA A 137 5.63 -10.11 -6.06
N ALA A 138 5.80 -9.48 -4.89
CA ALA A 138 6.10 -10.15 -3.63
C ALA A 138 5.00 -11.14 -3.23
N THR A 139 3.74 -10.70 -3.27
CA THR A 139 2.59 -11.54 -2.92
C THR A 139 2.43 -12.71 -3.89
N THR A 140 2.66 -12.48 -5.17
CA THR A 140 2.55 -13.49 -6.22
C THR A 140 3.63 -14.55 -6.08
N MET A 141 4.90 -14.15 -5.95
CA MET A 141 6.02 -15.08 -5.86
C MET A 141 6.08 -15.84 -4.51
N ALA A 142 5.62 -15.24 -3.42
CA ALA A 142 5.56 -15.91 -2.12
C ALA A 142 4.69 -17.18 -2.11
N ARG A 143 3.76 -17.32 -3.03
CA ARG A 143 2.89 -18.51 -3.19
C ARG A 143 3.68 -19.77 -3.53
N TYR A 144 4.85 -19.63 -4.12
CA TYR A 144 5.69 -20.74 -4.61
C TYR A 144 6.79 -21.14 -3.62
N ASN A 145 6.81 -20.61 -2.39
CA ASN A 145 7.80 -20.95 -1.37
C ASN A 145 7.86 -22.45 -1.01
N HIS A 146 6.75 -23.18 -1.22
CA HIS A 146 6.70 -24.61 -0.93
C HIS A 146 7.44 -25.43 -1.98
N ALA A 147 7.22 -25.14 -3.26
CA ALA A 147 7.76 -25.88 -4.39
C ALA A 147 8.15 -24.90 -5.52
N PRO A 148 9.21 -24.08 -5.34
CA PRO A 148 9.62 -23.14 -6.36
C PRO A 148 10.29 -23.85 -7.54
N ARG A 149 10.19 -23.22 -8.71
CA ARG A 149 10.79 -23.71 -9.95
C ARG A 149 11.93 -22.80 -10.41
N ALA A 150 12.74 -23.29 -11.33
CA ALA A 150 13.87 -22.53 -11.90
C ALA A 150 13.41 -21.21 -12.56
N GLY A 151 12.24 -21.20 -13.22
CA GLY A 151 11.66 -19.98 -13.77
C GLY A 151 11.25 -18.98 -12.67
N HIS A 152 10.67 -19.46 -11.57
CA HIS A 152 10.35 -18.62 -10.43
C HIS A 152 11.59 -17.94 -9.84
N LEU A 153 12.71 -18.66 -9.72
CA LEU A 153 13.97 -18.08 -9.24
C LEU A 153 14.52 -16.99 -10.17
N LYS A 154 14.43 -17.20 -11.49
CA LYS A 154 14.81 -16.17 -12.48
C LYS A 154 13.99 -14.90 -12.30
N VAL A 155 12.68 -15.04 -12.06
CA VAL A 155 11.79 -13.89 -11.84
C VAL A 155 12.10 -13.19 -10.52
N MET A 156 12.45 -13.93 -9.47
CA MET A 156 12.91 -13.30 -8.20
C MET A 156 14.16 -12.45 -8.45
N LEU A 157 15.15 -12.95 -9.19
CA LEU A 157 16.35 -12.18 -9.54
C LEU A 157 16.02 -10.97 -10.42
N ARG A 158 15.03 -11.06 -11.32
CA ARG A 158 14.49 -9.91 -12.07
C ARG A 158 13.93 -8.84 -11.15
N ILE A 159 13.11 -9.22 -10.15
CA ILE A 159 12.52 -8.28 -9.20
C ILE A 159 13.62 -7.53 -8.42
N PHE A 160 14.65 -8.22 -7.96
CA PHE A 160 15.79 -7.57 -7.30
C PHE A 160 16.64 -6.72 -8.26
N GLY A 161 16.72 -7.10 -9.53
CA GLY A 161 17.31 -6.25 -10.57
C GLY A 161 16.53 -4.94 -10.73
N TYR A 162 15.20 -5.00 -10.83
CA TYR A 162 14.36 -3.81 -10.81
C TYR A 162 14.62 -2.96 -9.56
N LEU A 163 14.60 -3.55 -8.37
CA LEU A 163 14.83 -2.84 -7.10
C LEU A 163 16.19 -2.16 -7.02
N LYS A 164 17.24 -2.80 -7.52
CA LYS A 164 18.61 -2.25 -7.55
C LYS A 164 18.69 -0.97 -8.38
N TYR A 165 18.05 -0.95 -9.53
CA TYR A 165 18.08 0.20 -10.44
C TYR A 165 17.05 1.28 -10.10
N HIS A 166 16.00 0.94 -9.34
CA HIS A 166 15.00 1.87 -8.83
C HIS A 166 15.12 2.09 -7.31
N ILE A 167 16.35 2.10 -6.81
CA ILE A 167 16.70 2.16 -5.38
C ILE A 167 16.25 3.45 -4.68
N LYS A 168 16.05 4.53 -5.45
CA LYS A 168 15.72 5.87 -4.92
C LYS A 168 14.23 6.07 -4.62
N GLY A 169 13.37 5.09 -4.92
CA GLY A 169 11.94 5.17 -4.61
C GLY A 169 11.69 5.42 -3.13
N ALA A 170 10.89 6.43 -2.81
CA ALA A 170 10.61 6.84 -1.44
C ALA A 170 9.15 7.27 -1.28
N ILE A 171 8.53 6.91 -0.15
CA ILE A 171 7.22 7.44 0.25
C ILE A 171 7.41 8.87 0.75
N ARG A 172 6.61 9.79 0.22
CA ARG A 172 6.56 11.19 0.66
C ARG A 172 5.58 11.34 1.81
N ILE A 173 6.02 11.96 2.89
CA ILE A 173 5.13 12.37 3.98
C ILE A 173 4.57 13.76 3.63
N ASP A 174 3.30 13.78 3.25
CA ASP A 174 2.58 14.97 2.81
C ASP A 174 1.32 15.15 3.66
N THR A 175 1.36 16.15 4.51
CA THR A 175 0.28 16.45 5.47
C THR A 175 -0.82 17.35 4.90
N SER A 176 -0.75 17.76 3.63
CA SER A 176 -1.80 18.51 2.97
C SER A 176 -3.06 17.64 2.77
N TYR A 177 -4.22 18.28 2.73
CA TYR A 177 -5.48 17.56 2.48
C TYR A 177 -5.63 17.21 1.00
N PRO A 178 -6.14 16.00 0.69
CA PRO A 178 -6.56 15.67 -0.67
C PRO A 178 -7.77 16.51 -1.07
N PRO A 179 -7.97 16.75 -2.37
CA PRO A 179 -9.26 17.21 -2.86
C PRO A 179 -10.31 16.13 -2.59
N VAL A 180 -11.40 16.51 -1.93
CA VAL A 180 -12.49 15.59 -1.59
C VAL A 180 -13.75 16.00 -2.35
N PRO A 181 -14.50 15.03 -2.91
CA PRO A 181 -15.74 15.33 -3.63
C PRO A 181 -16.85 15.71 -2.66
N GLU A 182 -17.78 16.52 -3.13
CA GLU A 182 -19.03 16.76 -2.41
C GLU A 182 -19.87 15.49 -2.35
N THR A 183 -20.43 15.21 -1.20
CA THR A 183 -21.28 14.02 -0.98
C THR A 183 -22.76 14.39 -1.10
N THR A 184 -23.47 13.72 -2.00
CA THR A 184 -24.86 14.03 -2.37
C THR A 184 -25.92 13.14 -1.69
N ALA A 185 -25.54 12.10 -0.93
CA ALA A 185 -26.48 11.18 -0.33
C ALA A 185 -27.19 11.79 0.90
N SER A 186 -28.54 11.82 0.90
CA SER A 186 -29.32 12.29 2.04
C SER A 186 -29.17 11.37 3.26
N PRO A 187 -28.76 11.89 4.43
CA PRO A 187 -28.67 11.10 5.67
C PRO A 187 -29.99 10.46 6.08
N GLU A 188 -31.12 11.06 5.76
CA GLU A 188 -32.46 10.58 6.14
C GLU A 188 -32.82 9.25 5.47
N TYR A 189 -32.42 9.06 4.21
CA TYR A 189 -32.66 7.81 3.49
C TYR A 189 -31.86 6.65 4.10
N TRP A 190 -30.62 6.90 4.50
CA TRP A 190 -29.79 5.89 5.16
C TRP A 190 -30.36 5.46 6.51
N LYS A 191 -30.82 6.41 7.35
CA LYS A 191 -31.46 6.14 8.64
C LYS A 191 -32.71 5.25 8.54
N LYS A 192 -33.46 5.38 7.44
CA LYS A 192 -34.63 4.51 7.20
C LYS A 192 -34.25 3.06 6.96
N LEU A 193 -33.12 2.81 6.28
CA LEU A 193 -32.67 1.47 5.89
C LEU A 193 -31.79 0.81 6.96
N TYR A 194 -31.00 1.59 7.65
CA TYR A 194 -30.01 1.16 8.66
C TYR A 194 -30.11 2.06 9.90
N PRO A 195 -31.21 1.97 10.69
CA PRO A 195 -31.46 2.89 11.80
C PRO A 195 -30.41 2.81 12.91
N GLU A 196 -29.80 1.62 13.10
CA GLU A 196 -28.79 1.36 14.12
C GLU A 196 -27.34 1.63 13.66
N ALA A 197 -27.15 2.02 12.37
CA ALA A 197 -25.83 2.26 11.84
C ALA A 197 -25.24 3.55 12.41
N ALA A 198 -24.26 3.40 13.29
CA ALA A 198 -23.51 4.49 13.89
C ALA A 198 -22.09 4.06 14.24
N GLU A 199 -21.15 5.00 14.22
CA GLU A 199 -19.81 4.76 14.74
C GLU A 199 -19.88 4.64 16.28
N LYS A 200 -19.47 3.48 16.81
CA LYS A 200 -19.40 3.26 18.26
C LYS A 200 -17.99 3.56 18.75
N ILE A 201 -17.84 4.64 19.48
CA ILE A 201 -16.55 5.06 20.02
C ILE A 201 -16.55 4.71 21.52
N PRO A 202 -15.58 3.90 22.01
CA PRO A 202 -15.47 3.60 23.43
C PRO A 202 -15.17 4.87 24.25
N ASP A 203 -15.82 5.03 25.40
CA ASP A 203 -15.65 6.16 26.32
C ASP A 203 -14.22 6.23 26.88
N THR A 204 -13.47 5.12 26.82
CA THR A 204 -12.09 5.04 27.28
C THR A 204 -11.06 5.60 26.30
N TYR A 205 -11.49 6.01 25.11
CA TYR A 205 -10.57 6.58 24.13
C TYR A 205 -10.12 7.98 24.55
N PRO A 206 -8.87 8.36 24.24
CA PRO A 206 -8.36 9.67 24.59
C PRO A 206 -9.11 10.77 23.84
N GLU A 207 -9.14 11.95 24.46
CA GLU A 207 -9.64 13.17 23.82
C GLU A 207 -8.92 13.42 22.49
N ALA A 208 -9.67 13.81 21.46
CA ALA A 208 -9.11 14.12 20.15
C ALA A 208 -8.43 15.52 20.20
N LEU A 209 -7.11 15.56 19.99
CA LEU A 209 -6.30 16.79 20.03
C LEU A 209 -5.47 16.94 18.74
N GLY A 210 -5.20 18.19 18.39
CA GLY A 210 -4.38 18.54 17.26
C GLY A 210 -5.16 18.73 15.95
N LYS A 211 -4.45 18.76 14.84
CA LYS A 211 -5.04 19.00 13.52
C LYS A 211 -5.75 17.76 13.00
N PRO A 212 -7.02 17.86 12.57
CA PRO A 212 -7.73 16.72 11.99
C PRO A 212 -7.03 16.14 10.77
N VAL A 213 -7.18 14.83 10.56
CA VAL A 213 -6.67 14.14 9.38
C VAL A 213 -7.81 13.59 8.53
N GLN A 214 -7.57 13.47 7.22
CA GLN A 214 -8.50 12.90 6.26
C GLN A 214 -8.03 11.53 5.82
N LEU A 215 -8.88 10.50 5.97
CA LEU A 215 -8.68 9.18 5.41
C LEU A 215 -9.26 9.08 4.01
N TRP A 216 -8.54 8.44 3.11
CA TRP A 216 -9.06 8.03 1.82
C TRP A 216 -8.33 6.79 1.29
N LEU A 217 -9.01 6.03 0.44
CA LEU A 217 -8.55 4.75 -0.06
C LEU A 217 -8.83 4.61 -1.56
N GLU A 218 -7.99 3.84 -2.22
CA GLU A 218 -8.27 3.29 -3.56
C GLU A 218 -8.33 1.79 -3.46
N PHE A 219 -9.27 1.17 -4.18
CA PHE A 219 -9.36 -0.28 -4.27
C PHE A 219 -9.54 -0.72 -5.72
N ASP A 220 -9.07 -1.94 -5.99
CA ASP A 220 -9.19 -2.64 -7.26
C ASP A 220 -9.26 -4.16 -7.06
N SER A 221 -9.77 -4.87 -8.06
CA SER A 221 -9.62 -6.31 -8.13
C SER A 221 -9.39 -6.81 -9.56
N ASP A 222 -8.41 -7.69 -9.76
CA ASP A 222 -8.25 -8.42 -11.01
C ASP A 222 -9.03 -9.74 -10.96
N HIS A 223 -10.17 -9.78 -11.68
CA HIS A 223 -11.10 -10.90 -11.65
C HIS A 223 -10.51 -12.15 -12.30
N ALA A 224 -10.55 -13.27 -11.56
CA ALA A 224 -10.08 -14.58 -12.02
C ALA A 224 -8.61 -14.56 -12.53
N HIS A 225 -7.78 -13.72 -11.90
CA HIS A 225 -6.37 -13.50 -12.26
C HIS A 225 -5.57 -14.79 -12.34
N ASP A 226 -5.69 -15.62 -11.32
CA ASP A 226 -5.01 -16.91 -11.25
C ASP A 226 -5.66 -17.90 -12.24
N LEU A 227 -4.93 -18.31 -13.27
CA LEU A 227 -5.48 -19.13 -14.36
C LEU A 227 -5.80 -20.57 -13.94
N GLU A 228 -5.12 -21.08 -12.92
CA GLU A 228 -5.34 -22.43 -12.39
C GLU A 228 -6.52 -22.46 -11.41
N THR A 229 -6.53 -21.59 -10.39
CA THR A 229 -7.55 -21.59 -9.35
C THR A 229 -8.71 -20.63 -9.62
N ARG A 230 -8.62 -19.78 -10.62
CA ARG A 230 -9.59 -18.74 -11.02
C ARG A 230 -9.92 -17.75 -9.90
N ARG A 231 -9.04 -17.64 -8.91
CA ARG A 231 -9.18 -16.66 -7.81
C ARG A 231 -8.72 -15.28 -8.24
N SER A 232 -9.48 -14.29 -7.81
CA SER A 232 -9.20 -12.88 -8.02
C SER A 232 -8.11 -12.37 -7.06
N VAL A 233 -7.52 -11.22 -7.38
CA VAL A 233 -6.58 -10.51 -6.50
C VAL A 233 -7.22 -9.19 -6.08
N THR A 234 -7.15 -8.87 -4.79
CA THR A 234 -7.58 -7.58 -4.22
C THR A 234 -6.37 -6.69 -3.99
N GLY A 235 -6.44 -5.45 -4.43
CA GLY A 235 -5.49 -4.38 -4.13
C GLY A 235 -6.17 -3.22 -3.40
N VAL A 236 -5.56 -2.70 -2.33
CA VAL A 236 -6.04 -1.49 -1.63
C VAL A 236 -4.86 -0.63 -1.23
N LEU A 237 -4.98 0.66 -1.47
CA LEU A 237 -4.09 1.71 -0.99
C LEU A 237 -4.85 2.60 0.00
N LEU A 238 -4.27 2.87 1.17
CA LEU A 238 -4.86 3.74 2.19
C LEU A 238 -3.94 4.91 2.48
N PHE A 239 -4.52 6.09 2.51
CA PHE A 239 -3.82 7.35 2.73
C PHE A 239 -4.36 8.08 3.96
N ILE A 240 -3.46 8.73 4.69
CA ILE A 240 -3.78 9.77 5.67
C ILE A 240 -3.32 11.10 5.09
N ASN A 241 -4.26 12.02 4.85
CA ASN A 241 -4.01 13.20 4.03
C ASN A 241 -3.45 12.77 2.66
N ASN A 242 -2.34 13.34 2.18
CA ASN A 242 -1.70 12.89 0.94
C ASN A 242 -0.54 11.90 1.17
N THR A 243 -0.43 11.31 2.37
CA THR A 243 0.60 10.31 2.68
C THR A 243 0.05 8.90 2.54
N LEU A 244 0.68 8.06 1.72
CA LEU A 244 0.41 6.62 1.66
C LEU A 244 0.91 5.96 2.96
N VAL A 245 0.02 5.30 3.70
CA VAL A 245 0.34 4.68 5.00
C VAL A 245 0.07 3.18 5.05
N LYS A 246 -0.75 2.66 4.12
CA LYS A 246 -1.02 1.23 4.03
C LYS A 246 -1.23 0.83 2.58
N TRP A 247 -0.67 -0.31 2.23
CA TRP A 247 -0.90 -1.03 0.98
C TRP A 247 -1.27 -2.47 1.29
N TYR A 248 -2.20 -3.00 0.53
CA TYR A 248 -2.72 -4.35 0.71
C TYR A 248 -2.86 -5.01 -0.65
N CYS A 249 -2.29 -6.20 -0.79
CA CYS A 249 -2.45 -7.05 -1.95
C CYS A 249 -2.62 -8.49 -1.48
N LYS A 250 -3.72 -9.12 -1.86
CA LYS A 250 -3.98 -10.51 -1.48
C LYS A 250 -4.89 -11.20 -2.49
N ARG A 251 -4.57 -12.45 -2.83
CA ARG A 251 -5.48 -13.32 -3.56
C ARG A 251 -6.73 -13.60 -2.72
N GLN A 252 -7.91 -13.46 -3.30
CA GLN A 252 -9.19 -13.71 -2.62
C GLN A 252 -9.31 -15.20 -2.25
N SER A 253 -9.96 -15.48 -1.14
CA SER A 253 -10.16 -16.86 -0.66
C SER A 253 -11.27 -17.58 -1.42
N THR A 254 -12.21 -16.83 -2.01
CA THR A 254 -13.34 -17.31 -2.80
C THR A 254 -13.07 -17.15 -4.30
N VAL A 255 -13.76 -17.94 -5.12
CA VAL A 255 -13.82 -17.76 -6.56
C VAL A 255 -15.09 -16.99 -6.88
N GLU A 256 -14.92 -15.80 -7.43
CA GLU A 256 -16.04 -14.93 -7.79
C GLU A 256 -16.50 -15.21 -9.22
N THR A 257 -17.81 -15.27 -9.42
CA THR A 257 -18.43 -15.61 -10.70
C THR A 257 -18.54 -14.44 -11.67
N SER A 258 -18.11 -13.25 -11.26
CA SER A 258 -18.19 -12.03 -12.05
C SER A 258 -17.20 -10.98 -11.56
N THR A 259 -16.82 -10.07 -12.43
CA THR A 259 -16.03 -8.88 -12.09
C THR A 259 -16.67 -8.09 -10.93
N TYR A 260 -18.00 -7.91 -10.94
CA TYR A 260 -18.71 -7.27 -9.82
C TYR A 260 -18.46 -7.98 -8.48
N GLY A 261 -18.45 -9.34 -8.46
CA GLY A 261 -18.21 -10.11 -7.24
C GLY A 261 -16.79 -9.90 -6.69
N ALA A 262 -15.80 -9.89 -7.57
CA ALA A 262 -14.42 -9.61 -7.19
C ALA A 262 -14.25 -8.18 -6.65
N GLU A 263 -14.87 -7.20 -7.33
CA GLU A 263 -14.80 -5.79 -6.96
C GLU A 263 -15.53 -5.46 -5.65
N ILE A 264 -16.72 -6.03 -5.41
CA ILE A 264 -17.41 -5.80 -4.14
C ILE A 264 -16.68 -6.43 -2.95
N ASN A 265 -15.95 -7.53 -3.17
CA ASN A 265 -15.06 -8.14 -2.18
C ASN A 265 -13.85 -7.24 -1.88
N ALA A 266 -13.27 -6.59 -2.90
CA ALA A 266 -12.21 -5.60 -2.71
C ALA A 266 -12.72 -4.36 -1.97
N CYS A 267 -13.90 -3.85 -2.33
CA CYS A 267 -14.56 -2.74 -1.63
C CYS A 267 -14.85 -3.07 -0.15
N LYS A 268 -15.30 -4.31 0.13
CA LYS A 268 -15.47 -4.80 1.52
C LYS A 268 -14.15 -4.77 2.28
N THR A 269 -13.06 -5.20 1.68
CA THR A 269 -11.73 -5.15 2.29
C THR A 269 -11.28 -3.71 2.56
N ALA A 270 -11.56 -2.79 1.64
CA ALA A 270 -11.32 -1.36 1.87
C ALA A 270 -12.15 -0.82 3.06
N GLY A 271 -13.41 -1.23 3.19
CA GLY A 271 -14.26 -0.89 4.34
C GLY A 271 -13.73 -1.41 5.67
N GLU A 272 -13.18 -2.62 5.72
CA GLU A 272 -12.51 -3.17 6.92
C GLU A 272 -11.30 -2.32 7.32
N LEU A 273 -10.48 -1.90 6.34
CA LEU A 273 -9.35 -1.01 6.59
C LEU A 273 -9.81 0.39 7.05
N VAL A 274 -10.94 0.90 6.56
CA VAL A 274 -11.53 2.15 7.08
C VAL A 274 -11.84 2.03 8.56
N ILE A 275 -12.52 0.96 8.97
CA ILE A 275 -12.82 0.72 10.39
C ILE A 275 -11.52 0.66 11.20
N GLU A 276 -10.59 -0.19 10.78
CA GLU A 276 -9.32 -0.42 11.47
C GLU A 276 -8.56 0.90 11.71
N TYR A 277 -8.41 1.73 10.66
CA TYR A 277 -7.61 2.95 10.75
C TYR A 277 -8.34 4.09 11.47
N ARG A 278 -9.67 4.17 11.35
CA ARG A 278 -10.45 5.12 12.16
C ARG A 278 -10.28 4.83 13.65
N TYR A 279 -10.41 3.57 14.07
CA TYR A 279 -10.21 3.19 15.47
C TYR A 279 -8.77 3.41 15.94
N LYS A 280 -7.75 3.04 15.15
CA LYS A 280 -6.33 3.31 15.46
C LYS A 280 -6.06 4.79 15.68
N LEU A 281 -6.56 5.66 14.81
CA LEU A 281 -6.38 7.11 14.94
C LEU A 281 -7.09 7.64 16.18
N ARG A 282 -8.30 7.18 16.47
CA ARG A 282 -9.00 7.56 17.70
C ARG A 282 -8.31 7.08 18.97
N MET A 283 -7.75 5.85 18.96
CA MET A 283 -6.93 5.34 20.07
C MET A 283 -5.67 6.19 20.30
N LEU A 284 -5.15 6.80 19.26
CA LEU A 284 -4.03 7.74 19.33
C LEU A 284 -4.48 9.17 19.68
N GLY A 285 -5.78 9.43 19.84
CA GLY A 285 -6.31 10.80 20.09
C GLY A 285 -6.19 11.72 18.88
N VAL A 286 -6.07 11.19 17.66
CA VAL A 286 -6.01 11.97 16.44
C VAL A 286 -7.43 12.27 15.93
N PRO A 287 -7.82 13.56 15.78
CA PRO A 287 -9.14 13.91 15.27
C PRO A 287 -9.27 13.55 13.77
N LEU A 288 -10.44 13.04 13.41
CA LEU A 288 -10.80 12.77 12.02
C LEU A 288 -11.60 13.95 11.46
N LYS A 289 -11.22 14.40 10.25
CA LYS A 289 -11.87 15.56 9.60
C LYS A 289 -13.28 15.22 9.12
N ASP A 290 -13.45 14.03 8.53
CA ASP A 290 -14.72 13.58 7.94
C ASP A 290 -14.75 12.04 7.86
N LYS A 291 -15.77 11.49 7.19
CA LYS A 291 -15.80 10.11 6.73
C LYS A 291 -14.60 9.81 5.80
N ALA A 292 -14.24 8.56 5.65
CA ALA A 292 -13.24 8.16 4.68
C ALA A 292 -13.81 8.21 3.24
N PHE A 293 -13.02 8.70 2.29
CA PHE A 293 -13.38 8.68 0.87
C PHE A 293 -12.76 7.43 0.22
N VAL A 294 -13.59 6.56 -0.35
CA VAL A 294 -13.16 5.29 -0.93
C VAL A 294 -13.45 5.27 -2.42
N TYR A 295 -12.40 5.11 -3.21
CA TYR A 295 -12.45 5.21 -4.66
C TYR A 295 -12.27 3.83 -5.30
N GLY A 296 -13.14 3.51 -6.26
CA GLY A 296 -13.04 2.33 -7.10
C GLY A 296 -13.48 2.62 -8.53
N ASP A 297 -13.08 1.79 -9.47
CA ASP A 297 -13.39 2.02 -10.87
C ASP A 297 -14.63 1.24 -11.36
N ASN A 298 -15.19 0.34 -10.56
CA ASN A 298 -16.41 -0.38 -10.91
C ASN A 298 -17.67 0.42 -10.55
N LEU A 299 -18.29 1.04 -11.55
CA LEU A 299 -19.48 1.88 -11.36
C LEU A 299 -20.63 1.14 -10.66
N SER A 300 -20.82 -0.15 -10.94
CA SER A 300 -21.89 -0.95 -10.32
C SER A 300 -21.69 -1.11 -8.82
N VAL A 301 -20.45 -1.31 -8.37
CA VAL A 301 -20.11 -1.38 -6.93
C VAL A 301 -20.35 -0.03 -6.27
N ILE A 302 -19.90 1.06 -6.90
CA ILE A 302 -20.08 2.41 -6.38
C ILE A 302 -21.57 2.75 -6.24
N ILE A 303 -22.39 2.52 -7.27
CA ILE A 303 -23.83 2.80 -7.23
C ILE A 303 -24.52 1.95 -6.17
N ASN A 304 -24.23 0.65 -6.12
CA ASN A 304 -24.88 -0.27 -5.17
C ASN A 304 -24.54 0.05 -3.71
N GLY A 305 -23.32 0.49 -3.45
CA GLY A 305 -22.87 0.85 -2.10
C GLY A 305 -23.26 2.26 -1.66
N SER A 306 -23.30 3.24 -2.59
CA SER A 306 -23.52 4.65 -2.25
C SER A 306 -24.96 5.13 -2.34
N ARG A 307 -25.85 4.40 -3.05
CA ARG A 307 -27.24 4.81 -3.24
C ARG A 307 -28.20 3.99 -2.40
N PRO A 308 -28.93 4.62 -1.46
CA PRO A 308 -29.90 3.93 -0.60
C PRO A 308 -30.98 3.16 -1.35
N GLU A 309 -31.43 3.65 -2.50
CA GLU A 309 -32.47 3.05 -3.34
C GLU A 309 -32.00 1.82 -4.16
N SER A 310 -30.70 1.55 -4.19
CA SER A 310 -30.14 0.43 -4.96
C SER A 310 -30.61 -0.92 -4.40
N VAL A 311 -30.93 -1.83 -5.31
CA VAL A 311 -31.42 -3.18 -4.98
C VAL A 311 -30.37 -4.22 -5.32
N LEU A 312 -30.14 -5.14 -4.37
CA LEU A 312 -29.23 -6.26 -4.57
C LEU A 312 -29.78 -7.25 -5.60
N LYS A 313 -29.10 -7.40 -6.74
CA LYS A 313 -29.47 -8.34 -7.80
C LYS A 313 -28.92 -9.75 -7.59
N LYS A 314 -27.77 -9.90 -6.92
CA LYS A 314 -27.08 -11.18 -6.69
C LYS A 314 -27.05 -11.51 -5.19
N LYS A 315 -27.88 -12.46 -4.76
CA LYS A 315 -28.00 -12.89 -3.35
C LYS A 315 -26.68 -13.38 -2.73
N THR A 316 -25.77 -13.93 -3.53
CA THR A 316 -24.47 -14.42 -3.06
C THR A 316 -23.58 -13.33 -2.44
N HIS A 317 -23.81 -12.08 -2.77
CA HIS A 317 -23.03 -10.94 -2.26
C HIS A 317 -23.78 -10.13 -1.19
N ALA A 318 -24.85 -10.67 -0.62
CA ALA A 318 -25.72 -9.94 0.33
C ALA A 318 -24.92 -9.41 1.54
N CYS A 319 -24.04 -10.22 2.12
CA CYS A 319 -23.25 -9.80 3.29
C CYS A 319 -22.34 -8.62 2.95
N TYR A 320 -21.64 -8.66 1.82
CA TYR A 320 -20.74 -7.57 1.39
C TYR A 320 -21.53 -6.31 1.06
N PHE A 321 -22.65 -6.47 0.35
CA PHE A 321 -23.55 -5.38 -0.01
C PHE A 321 -24.07 -4.64 1.22
N HIS A 322 -24.60 -5.35 2.22
CA HIS A 322 -25.11 -4.74 3.44
C HIS A 322 -24.00 -4.14 4.29
N PHE A 323 -22.86 -4.83 4.46
CA PHE A 323 -21.71 -4.33 5.20
C PHE A 323 -21.23 -2.95 4.66
N ILE A 324 -21.02 -2.85 3.35
CA ILE A 324 -20.59 -1.60 2.71
C ILE A 324 -21.60 -0.49 2.95
N ARG A 325 -22.89 -0.79 2.83
CA ARG A 325 -23.98 0.18 2.99
C ARG A 325 -24.15 0.64 4.45
N GLU A 326 -23.95 -0.25 5.40
CA GLU A 326 -23.94 0.09 6.82
C GLU A 326 -22.80 1.08 7.13
N LEU A 327 -21.60 0.89 6.57
CA LEU A 327 -20.51 1.85 6.71
C LEU A 327 -20.83 3.22 6.11
N CYS A 328 -21.51 3.25 4.97
CA CYS A 328 -21.98 4.50 4.37
C CYS A 328 -23.08 5.16 5.22
N ALA A 329 -24.02 4.38 5.72
CA ALA A 329 -25.10 4.86 6.60
C ALA A 329 -24.59 5.40 7.94
N ALA A 330 -23.58 4.74 8.52
CA ALA A 330 -22.89 5.18 9.73
C ALA A 330 -21.96 6.40 9.51
N SER A 331 -21.87 6.92 8.28
CA SER A 331 -20.95 8.00 7.91
C SER A 331 -19.47 7.68 8.19
N LEU A 332 -19.10 6.40 8.15
CA LEU A 332 -17.71 5.97 8.27
C LEU A 332 -16.95 6.14 6.96
N MET A 333 -17.63 5.90 5.83
CA MET A 333 -17.07 6.08 4.50
C MET A 333 -18.09 6.59 3.49
N SER A 334 -17.59 7.03 2.34
CA SER A 334 -18.37 7.30 1.12
C SER A 334 -17.65 6.73 -0.10
N LEU A 335 -18.41 6.22 -1.06
CA LEU A 335 -17.89 5.60 -2.27
C LEU A 335 -17.91 6.56 -3.45
N HIS A 336 -16.82 6.59 -4.20
CA HIS A 336 -16.62 7.48 -5.34
C HIS A 336 -16.01 6.72 -6.51
N LYS A 337 -16.37 7.13 -7.72
CA LYS A 337 -15.79 6.60 -8.95
C LYS A 337 -14.43 7.25 -9.23
N ILE A 338 -13.45 6.45 -9.57
CA ILE A 338 -12.18 6.89 -10.16
C ILE A 338 -12.07 6.37 -11.59
N ASP A 339 -11.32 7.07 -12.46
CA ASP A 339 -10.98 6.55 -13.78
C ASP A 339 -10.04 5.34 -13.64
N SER A 340 -10.27 4.28 -14.40
CA SER A 340 -9.46 3.05 -14.32
C SER A 340 -7.98 3.29 -14.61
N LYS A 341 -7.65 4.30 -15.46
CA LYS A 341 -6.26 4.64 -15.76
C LYS A 341 -5.54 5.36 -14.62
N GLU A 342 -6.30 5.96 -13.69
CA GLU A 342 -5.81 6.70 -12.54
C GLU A 342 -5.91 5.91 -11.23
N ASN A 343 -6.55 4.72 -11.24
CA ASN A 343 -6.65 3.86 -10.08
C ASN A 343 -5.30 3.18 -9.80
N ARG A 344 -4.55 3.72 -8.84
CA ARG A 344 -3.20 3.24 -8.50
C ARG A 344 -3.20 1.84 -7.89
N SER A 345 -4.31 1.40 -7.30
CA SER A 345 -4.45 0.04 -6.77
C SER A 345 -4.45 -1.05 -7.86
N ASP A 346 -4.63 -0.68 -9.14
CA ASP A 346 -4.48 -1.55 -10.31
C ASP A 346 -3.08 -2.21 -10.36
N ALA A 347 -2.04 -1.48 -9.97
CA ALA A 347 -0.67 -2.01 -9.90
C ALA A 347 -0.45 -3.01 -8.75
N LEU A 348 -1.43 -3.16 -7.85
CA LEU A 348 -1.42 -4.16 -6.77
C LEU A 348 -2.20 -5.43 -7.12
N THR A 349 -2.87 -5.47 -8.26
CA THR A 349 -3.75 -6.59 -8.65
C THR A 349 -3.24 -7.36 -9.85
N LYS A 350 -2.43 -6.74 -10.70
CA LYS A 350 -1.89 -7.36 -11.92
C LYS A 350 -0.51 -6.82 -12.32
N SER A 351 0.19 -7.58 -13.18
CA SER A 351 1.46 -7.16 -13.76
C SER A 351 1.21 -6.26 -14.97
N LEU A 352 1.59 -4.99 -14.84
CA LEU A 352 1.36 -3.95 -15.86
C LEU A 352 2.58 -3.78 -16.78
N ALA A 353 2.32 -3.32 -17.99
CA ALA A 353 3.38 -2.85 -18.90
C ALA A 353 4.05 -1.57 -18.35
N GLY A 354 5.29 -1.30 -18.80
CA GLY A 354 6.13 -0.25 -18.24
C GLY A 354 5.49 1.14 -18.19
N GLY A 355 4.82 1.59 -19.25
CA GLY A 355 4.16 2.89 -19.29
C GLY A 355 3.06 3.07 -18.24
N PRO A 356 2.01 2.24 -18.24
CA PRO A 356 0.96 2.24 -17.22
C PRO A 356 1.50 2.04 -15.80
N PHE A 357 2.43 1.10 -15.60
CA PHE A 357 3.04 0.87 -14.29
C PHE A 357 3.73 2.13 -13.75
N TYR A 358 4.58 2.77 -14.57
CA TYR A 358 5.25 3.99 -14.17
C TYR A 358 4.28 5.14 -13.90
N HIS A 359 3.23 5.29 -14.75
CA HIS A 359 2.22 6.32 -14.56
C HIS A 359 1.57 6.24 -13.17
N LEU A 360 1.18 5.04 -12.73
CA LEU A 360 0.55 4.83 -11.42
C LEU A 360 1.54 4.96 -10.26
N MET A 361 2.76 4.40 -10.40
CA MET A 361 3.73 4.35 -9.31
C MET A 361 4.45 5.69 -9.04
N LYS A 362 4.64 6.55 -10.06
CA LYS A 362 5.34 7.85 -9.89
C LYS A 362 4.69 8.78 -8.86
N SER A 363 3.37 8.65 -8.64
CA SER A 363 2.63 9.45 -7.65
C SER A 363 2.76 8.88 -6.23
N LEU A 364 3.08 7.61 -6.09
CA LEU A 364 3.23 6.91 -4.81
C LEU A 364 4.68 6.94 -4.32
N LEU A 365 5.63 6.73 -5.23
CA LEU A 365 7.07 6.71 -4.92
C LEU A 365 7.77 7.90 -5.56
N PHE A 366 8.25 8.79 -4.71
CA PHE A 366 8.99 9.97 -5.13
C PHE A 366 10.49 9.66 -5.29
N SER A 367 11.10 10.20 -6.37
CA SER A 367 12.55 10.24 -6.55
C SER A 367 13.00 11.65 -6.96
N LYS A 368 14.00 12.21 -6.28
CA LYS A 368 14.57 13.53 -6.65
C LYS A 368 15.14 13.57 -8.08
N SER A 369 15.50 12.41 -8.65
CA SER A 369 16.06 12.32 -10.01
C SER A 369 15.00 12.25 -11.12
N ASP A 370 13.71 12.16 -10.78
CA ASP A 370 12.65 12.03 -11.80
C ASP A 370 12.44 13.32 -12.62
N ASN A 371 12.94 14.47 -12.13
CA ASN A 371 12.99 15.68 -12.95
C ASN A 371 14.01 15.61 -14.10
N ASP A 372 15.08 14.82 -13.95
CA ASP A 372 16.11 14.64 -14.97
C ASP A 372 15.86 13.45 -15.92
N GLN A 373 15.04 12.47 -15.49
CA GLN A 373 14.76 11.25 -16.26
C GLN A 373 13.48 11.34 -17.12
N ARG A 374 12.65 12.36 -16.99
CA ARG A 374 11.48 12.56 -17.86
C ARG A 374 11.80 12.57 -19.35
N ASN A 375 13.05 12.87 -19.71
CA ASN A 375 13.51 12.88 -21.09
C ASN A 375 14.14 11.56 -21.59
N LYS A 376 14.32 10.55 -20.71
CA LYS A 376 14.97 9.27 -21.10
C LYS A 376 14.00 8.10 -21.32
N PHE A 377 12.76 8.18 -20.82
CA PHE A 377 11.77 7.10 -21.01
C PHE A 377 10.80 7.32 -22.17
N SER A 378 10.91 8.46 -22.87
CA SER A 378 10.12 8.71 -24.09
C SER A 378 10.69 8.03 -25.34
N ASP A 379 11.84 7.35 -25.25
CA ASP A 379 12.57 6.85 -26.42
C ASP A 379 13.10 5.41 -26.28
N ASP A 380 12.46 4.55 -25.51
CA ASP A 380 12.72 3.12 -25.58
C ASP A 380 11.83 2.47 -26.63
N SER A 381 12.31 2.53 -27.86
CA SER A 381 11.94 1.66 -28.96
C SER A 381 11.85 0.21 -28.49
N VAL A 382 10.64 -0.32 -28.49
CA VAL A 382 10.38 -1.76 -28.53
C VAL A 382 11.26 -2.38 -29.61
N PRO A 383 12.10 -3.38 -29.33
CA PRO A 383 12.76 -4.13 -30.39
C PRO A 383 11.67 -4.74 -31.25
N LYS A 384 11.55 -4.30 -32.48
CA LYS A 384 10.72 -4.97 -33.49
C LYS A 384 11.33 -6.36 -33.71
N GLY A 385 10.71 -7.36 -33.08
CA GLY A 385 10.97 -8.74 -33.43
C GLY A 385 10.51 -8.97 -34.86
N GLU A 386 11.47 -9.18 -35.74
CA GLU A 386 11.20 -9.70 -37.09
C GLU A 386 10.54 -11.07 -36.96
N CYS A 387 9.31 -11.12 -37.36
CA CYS A 387 8.61 -12.35 -37.69
C CYS A 387 9.20 -12.85 -39.02
N GLN A 388 10.17 -13.75 -38.98
CA GLN A 388 10.55 -14.55 -40.18
C GLN A 388 9.56 -15.71 -40.29
N LYS A 389 9.10 -15.87 -41.53
CA LYS A 389 8.07 -16.81 -42.07
C LYS A 389 8.26 -18.25 -41.68
#